data_f184c71b63b12976c8f721ca48a1e971
#
_entry.id   f184c71b63b12976c8f721ca48a1e971
#
_cell.length_a   1.000
_cell.length_b   1.000
_cell.length_c   1.000
_cell.angle_alpha   90.00
_cell.angle_beta   90.00
_cell.angle_gamma   90.00
#
_symmetry.space_group_name_H-M   'P 1'
#
loop_
_entity.id
_entity.type
_entity.pdbx_description
1 polymer ?
#
loop_
_entity_poly.entity_id
_entity_poly.type
_entity_poly.pdbx_seq_one_letter_code
_entity_poly.pdbx_strand_id
1 'polypeptide(L)'
;PKTFDFPVQDHVSLGEQHGWLDFETAAKLSGARFALLRGPIARLHRALAQFMINLHTAEHGYEEAYTPYLVQAPALQGTGQLPKFEEDLFKISREGEADFYLIPTAEVSLTNIVAGEIIDAKQLPLKFVAHTPCFRSEAGASGRDTRGMIRQHQFDKVEMVHVVEPGKSFEALEELTGHAEKVLQLLELPYRVLALCTGDMGFSATKTYDLEVWVPSQDKYREISSCSNLSLIHISEPTRRRGI
;
A
#
# COMPACT_ATOMS: atom_id res chain seq x y z
N PRO A 1 -21.44 -0.22 -11.14
CA PRO A 1 -21.92 -1.05 -10.02
C PRO A 1 -22.47 -2.39 -10.53
N LYS A 2 -22.24 -3.48 -9.78
CA LYS A 2 -22.84 -4.78 -10.03
C LYS A 2 -24.10 -4.90 -9.17
N THR A 3 -25.20 -5.32 -9.77
CA THR A 3 -26.47 -5.60 -9.08
C THR A 3 -26.59 -7.10 -8.82
N PHE A 4 -27.26 -7.46 -7.72
CA PHE A 4 -27.47 -8.85 -7.31
C PHE A 4 -28.99 -9.09 -7.16
N ASP A 5 -29.44 -10.29 -7.42
CA ASP A 5 -30.83 -10.75 -7.29
C ASP A 5 -31.12 -11.34 -5.89
N PHE A 6 -30.17 -11.21 -4.97
CA PHE A 6 -30.24 -11.64 -3.59
C PHE A 6 -29.86 -10.52 -2.61
N PRO A 7 -30.26 -10.59 -1.31
CA PRO A 7 -29.86 -9.60 -0.31
C PRO A 7 -28.34 -9.57 -0.11
N VAL A 8 -27.75 -8.40 -0.29
CA VAL A 8 -26.31 -8.19 -0.10
C VAL A 8 -26.00 -8.11 1.38
N GLN A 9 -24.98 -8.84 1.83
CA GLN A 9 -24.44 -8.78 3.18
C GLN A 9 -23.06 -8.10 3.19
N ASP A 10 -22.72 -7.45 4.30
CA ASP A 10 -21.38 -6.89 4.49
C ASP A 10 -20.36 -7.99 4.86
N HIS A 11 -19.09 -7.67 4.69
CA HIS A 11 -17.99 -8.62 4.92
C HIS A 11 -17.89 -9.10 6.38
N VAL A 12 -18.28 -8.25 7.34
CA VAL A 12 -18.29 -8.63 8.77
C VAL A 12 -19.36 -9.68 9.02
N SER A 13 -20.59 -9.41 8.57
CA SER A 13 -21.71 -10.36 8.72
C SER A 13 -21.40 -11.72 8.07
N LEU A 14 -20.84 -11.72 6.85
CA LEU A 14 -20.42 -12.93 6.16
C LEU A 14 -19.33 -13.68 6.92
N GLY A 15 -18.31 -12.97 7.40
CA GLY A 15 -17.16 -13.57 8.07
C GLY A 15 -17.50 -14.11 9.45
N GLU A 16 -18.27 -13.37 10.25
CA GLU A 16 -18.68 -13.75 11.59
C GLU A 16 -19.68 -14.93 11.56
N GLN A 17 -20.63 -14.92 10.62
CA GLN A 17 -21.60 -16.01 10.45
C GLN A 17 -20.93 -17.38 10.30
N HIS A 18 -19.77 -17.41 9.65
CA HIS A 18 -19.01 -18.64 9.42
C HIS A 18 -17.85 -18.85 10.41
N GLY A 19 -17.64 -17.93 11.34
CA GLY A 19 -16.49 -17.95 12.26
C GLY A 19 -15.13 -17.79 11.57
N TRP A 20 -15.11 -17.19 10.37
CA TRP A 20 -13.88 -16.97 9.59
C TRP A 20 -13.22 -15.64 9.88
N LEU A 21 -13.98 -14.62 10.29
CA LEU A 21 -13.49 -13.36 10.84
C LEU A 21 -13.83 -13.31 12.34
N ASP A 22 -12.83 -13.00 13.15
CA ASP A 22 -12.93 -13.00 14.61
C ASP A 22 -12.31 -11.72 15.17
N PHE A 23 -13.13 -10.69 15.25
CA PHE A 23 -12.70 -9.38 15.75
C PHE A 23 -12.59 -9.34 17.27
N GLU A 24 -13.36 -10.16 17.99
CA GLU A 24 -13.31 -10.24 19.45
C GLU A 24 -11.97 -10.80 19.92
N THR A 25 -11.54 -11.93 19.35
CA THR A 25 -10.22 -12.50 19.66
C THR A 25 -9.10 -11.56 19.22
N ALA A 26 -9.21 -10.91 18.06
CA ALA A 26 -8.23 -9.92 17.62
C ALA A 26 -8.12 -8.74 18.60
N ALA A 27 -9.25 -8.23 19.10
CA ALA A 27 -9.28 -7.16 20.09
C ALA A 27 -8.66 -7.60 21.43
N LYS A 28 -8.87 -8.84 21.84
CA LYS A 28 -8.22 -9.42 23.02
C LYS A 28 -6.69 -9.49 22.89
N LEU A 29 -6.19 -9.75 21.68
CA LEU A 29 -4.75 -9.85 21.41
C LEU A 29 -4.07 -8.48 21.27
N SER A 30 -4.71 -7.55 20.56
CA SER A 30 -4.04 -6.32 20.09
C SER A 30 -4.90 -5.06 20.19
N GLY A 31 -6.13 -5.15 20.66
CA GLY A 31 -7.05 -4.02 20.71
C GLY A 31 -7.92 -3.88 19.45
N ALA A 32 -8.54 -2.71 19.31
CA ALA A 32 -9.40 -2.40 18.16
C ALA A 32 -8.61 -2.29 16.86
N ARG A 33 -9.30 -2.35 15.71
CA ARG A 33 -8.72 -2.21 14.35
C ARG A 33 -7.72 -3.29 13.97
N PHE A 34 -7.83 -4.47 14.58
CA PHE A 34 -7.17 -5.70 14.15
C PHE A 34 -8.21 -6.75 13.78
N ALA A 35 -7.84 -7.66 12.90
CA ALA A 35 -8.69 -8.76 12.48
C ALA A 35 -7.94 -10.09 12.62
N LEU A 36 -8.63 -11.12 13.09
CA LEU A 36 -8.16 -12.51 13.06
C LEU A 36 -8.93 -13.25 11.96
N LEU A 37 -8.19 -13.71 10.96
CA LEU A 37 -8.72 -14.50 9.85
C LEU A 37 -8.53 -15.98 10.14
N ARG A 38 -9.54 -16.80 9.89
CA ARG A 38 -9.52 -18.25 10.15
C ARG A 38 -9.92 -19.05 8.92
N GLY A 39 -9.38 -20.26 8.81
CA GLY A 39 -9.81 -21.26 7.83
C GLY A 39 -9.84 -20.75 6.40
N PRO A 40 -10.99 -20.82 5.72
CA PRO A 40 -11.10 -20.45 4.30
C PRO A 40 -10.70 -19.01 4.00
N ILE A 41 -11.05 -18.04 4.86
CA ILE A 41 -10.72 -16.63 4.61
C ILE A 41 -9.21 -16.35 4.78
N ALA A 42 -8.54 -17.01 5.74
CA ALA A 42 -7.10 -16.93 5.87
C ALA A 42 -6.39 -17.54 4.65
N ARG A 43 -6.95 -18.64 4.11
CA ARG A 43 -6.44 -19.23 2.86
C ARG A 43 -6.66 -18.31 1.67
N LEU A 44 -7.83 -17.65 1.56
CA LEU A 44 -8.13 -16.69 0.50
C LEU A 44 -7.19 -15.49 0.56
N HIS A 45 -6.95 -14.92 1.74
CA HIS A 45 -6.00 -13.84 1.97
C HIS A 45 -4.61 -14.17 1.40
N ARG A 46 -4.07 -15.33 1.78
CA ARG A 46 -2.78 -15.80 1.26
C ARG A 46 -2.81 -16.04 -0.26
N ALA A 47 -3.90 -16.62 -0.77
CA ALA A 47 -4.05 -16.89 -2.21
C ALA A 47 -4.09 -15.61 -3.04
N LEU A 48 -4.74 -14.55 -2.55
CA LEU A 48 -4.77 -13.24 -3.22
C LEU A 48 -3.39 -12.60 -3.27
N ALA A 49 -2.65 -12.62 -2.16
CA ALA A 49 -1.28 -12.09 -2.15
C ALA A 49 -0.38 -12.85 -3.13
N GLN A 50 -0.43 -14.19 -3.11
CA GLN A 50 0.35 -15.04 -4.04
C GLN A 50 -0.05 -14.82 -5.49
N PHE A 51 -1.33 -14.66 -5.77
CA PHE A 51 -1.84 -14.37 -7.11
C PHE A 51 -1.28 -13.04 -7.65
N MET A 52 -1.32 -11.98 -6.85
CA MET A 52 -0.80 -10.67 -7.25
C MET A 52 0.72 -10.70 -7.48
N ILE A 53 1.48 -11.31 -6.59
CA ILE A 53 2.95 -11.46 -6.76
C ILE A 53 3.26 -12.25 -8.03
N ASN A 54 2.61 -13.38 -8.25
CA ASN A 54 2.85 -14.21 -9.44
C ASN A 54 2.49 -13.46 -10.73
N LEU A 55 1.38 -12.72 -10.75
CA LEU A 55 0.98 -11.91 -11.89
C LEU A 55 2.05 -10.87 -12.23
N HIS A 56 2.50 -10.11 -11.23
CA HIS A 56 3.44 -9.03 -11.48
C HIS A 56 4.84 -9.52 -11.85
N THR A 57 5.31 -10.61 -11.26
CA THR A 57 6.61 -11.19 -11.59
C THR A 57 6.62 -11.91 -12.93
N ALA A 58 5.58 -12.70 -13.24
CA ALA A 58 5.56 -13.51 -14.45
C ALA A 58 5.12 -12.73 -15.70
N GLU A 59 4.18 -11.79 -15.59
CA GLU A 59 3.59 -11.12 -16.74
C GLU A 59 4.05 -9.65 -16.91
N HIS A 60 4.33 -8.95 -15.80
CA HIS A 60 4.65 -7.52 -15.84
C HIS A 60 6.14 -7.21 -15.66
N GLY A 61 6.98 -8.24 -15.45
CA GLY A 61 8.43 -8.11 -15.40
C GLY A 61 8.97 -7.46 -14.12
N TYR A 62 8.26 -7.56 -13.01
CA TYR A 62 8.76 -7.09 -11.71
C TYR A 62 9.71 -8.09 -11.08
N GLU A 63 10.73 -7.58 -10.40
CA GLU A 63 11.56 -8.32 -9.48
C GLU A 63 10.90 -8.37 -8.10
N GLU A 64 10.64 -9.58 -7.59
CA GLU A 64 10.12 -9.76 -6.23
C GLU A 64 11.22 -9.48 -5.21
N ALA A 65 10.91 -8.64 -4.23
CA ALA A 65 11.80 -8.32 -3.13
C ALA A 65 11.17 -8.70 -1.78
N TYR A 66 11.94 -9.40 -0.94
CA TYR A 66 11.60 -9.61 0.47
C TYR A 66 12.37 -8.60 1.31
N THR A 67 11.68 -7.63 1.88
CA THR A 67 12.28 -6.48 2.56
C THR A 67 12.09 -6.53 4.09
N PRO A 68 12.96 -5.86 4.87
CA PRO A 68 12.72 -5.63 6.30
C PRO A 68 11.43 -4.84 6.53
N TYR A 69 10.68 -5.21 7.58
CA TYR A 69 9.48 -4.49 8.03
C TYR A 69 9.77 -3.47 9.12
N LEU A 70 10.94 -3.60 9.75
CA LEU A 70 11.48 -2.61 10.70
C LEU A 70 12.52 -1.77 9.97
N VAL A 71 12.31 -0.47 9.92
CA VAL A 71 13.19 0.48 9.23
C VAL A 71 13.65 1.57 10.18
N GLN A 72 14.75 2.21 9.85
CA GLN A 72 15.25 3.38 10.56
C GLN A 72 14.67 4.69 9.99
N ALA A 73 14.71 5.76 10.77
CA ALA A 73 14.17 7.06 10.40
C ALA A 73 14.64 7.58 9.00
N PRO A 74 15.91 7.41 8.59
CA PRO A 74 16.33 7.88 7.26
C PRO A 74 15.55 7.29 6.09
N ALA A 75 15.11 6.02 6.18
CA ALA A 75 14.30 5.41 5.13
C ALA A 75 12.92 6.08 4.99
N LEU A 76 12.30 6.41 6.13
CA LEU A 76 11.01 7.11 6.18
C LEU A 76 11.12 8.59 5.77
N GLN A 77 12.27 9.21 6.02
CA GLN A 77 12.57 10.57 5.53
C GLN A 77 12.72 10.57 4.02
N GLY A 78 13.41 9.56 3.46
CA GLY A 78 13.63 9.41 2.03
C GLY A 78 12.33 9.26 1.21
N THR A 79 11.26 8.76 1.82
CA THR A 79 9.94 8.59 1.19
C THR A 79 8.87 9.56 1.72
N GLY A 80 9.26 10.55 2.55
CA GLY A 80 8.42 11.66 2.96
C GLY A 80 7.41 11.37 4.09
N GLN A 81 7.48 10.21 4.75
CA GLN A 81 6.65 9.93 5.92
C GLN A 81 7.11 10.71 7.14
N LEU A 82 8.41 10.83 7.35
CA LEU A 82 8.98 11.67 8.41
C LEU A 82 9.47 13.00 7.86
N PRO A 83 9.38 14.07 8.66
CA PRO A 83 8.79 14.13 10.01
C PRO A 83 7.28 14.31 10.03
N LYS A 84 6.65 14.62 8.90
CA LYS A 84 5.29 15.15 8.80
C LYS A 84 4.21 14.20 9.35
N PHE A 85 4.38 12.90 9.16
CA PHE A 85 3.38 11.87 9.49
C PHE A 85 3.85 10.93 10.62
N GLU A 86 4.71 11.42 11.53
CA GLU A 86 5.24 10.57 12.62
C GLU A 86 4.13 10.00 13.51
N GLU A 87 3.03 10.73 13.72
CA GLU A 87 1.89 10.26 14.52
C GLU A 87 1.14 9.07 13.90
N ASP A 88 1.27 8.86 12.59
CA ASP A 88 0.68 7.72 11.87
C ASP A 88 1.57 6.47 11.89
N LEU A 89 2.76 6.56 12.46
CA LEU A 89 3.73 5.46 12.50
C LEU A 89 3.74 4.73 13.84
N PHE A 90 3.99 3.43 13.79
CA PHE A 90 4.36 2.66 14.98
C PHE A 90 5.86 2.74 15.19
N LYS A 91 6.26 3.47 16.22
CA LYS A 91 7.64 3.68 16.63
C LYS A 91 8.05 2.68 17.73
N ILE A 92 9.22 2.09 17.59
CA ILE A 92 9.82 1.16 18.54
C ILE A 92 11.09 1.81 19.09
N SER A 93 10.98 2.36 20.29
CA SER A 93 12.12 3.00 20.98
C SER A 93 13.01 1.95 21.65
N ARG A 94 14.32 2.16 21.53
CA ARG A 94 15.34 1.30 22.11
C ARG A 94 16.28 2.16 22.96
N GLU A 95 16.52 1.73 24.20
CA GLU A 95 17.40 2.47 25.12
C GLU A 95 18.85 2.47 24.59
N GLY A 96 19.41 3.67 24.41
CA GLY A 96 20.79 3.86 23.96
C GLY A 96 21.06 3.56 22.48
N GLU A 97 20.02 3.27 21.68
CA GLU A 97 20.13 2.98 20.26
C GLU A 97 19.14 3.78 19.41
N ALA A 98 19.34 3.81 18.10
CA ALA A 98 18.41 4.45 17.18
C ALA A 98 17.05 3.72 17.18
N ASP A 99 15.96 4.50 17.12
CA ASP A 99 14.60 3.98 17.03
C ASP A 99 14.37 3.21 15.73
N PHE A 100 13.51 2.22 15.80
CA PHE A 100 12.91 1.60 14.64
C PHE A 100 11.46 2.04 14.45
N TYR A 101 10.97 1.83 13.25
CA TYR A 101 9.57 2.04 12.90
C TYR A 101 9.08 0.82 12.11
N LEU A 102 7.85 0.40 12.37
CA LEU A 102 7.15 -0.54 11.50
C LEU A 102 6.75 0.18 10.21
N ILE A 103 6.98 -0.45 9.06
CA ILE A 103 6.66 0.17 7.76
C ILE A 103 5.15 0.41 7.61
N PRO A 104 4.72 1.60 7.19
CA PRO A 104 3.31 1.85 6.84
C PRO A 104 2.96 1.35 5.43
N THR A 105 3.98 1.05 4.63
CA THR A 105 3.94 0.59 3.24
C THR A 105 5.30 0.04 2.84
N ALA A 106 5.32 -0.98 1.98
CA ALA A 106 6.58 -1.49 1.42
C ALA A 106 7.27 -0.50 0.47
N GLU A 107 6.58 0.55 0.02
CA GLU A 107 7.15 1.67 -0.73
C GLU A 107 8.41 2.21 -0.04
N VAL A 108 8.37 2.35 1.30
CA VAL A 108 9.52 2.81 2.09
C VAL A 108 10.74 1.94 1.85
N SER A 109 10.59 0.62 1.97
CA SER A 109 11.69 -0.32 1.81
C SER A 109 12.14 -0.42 0.35
N LEU A 110 11.20 -0.55 -0.58
CA LEU A 110 11.49 -0.75 -2.00
C LEU A 110 12.16 0.48 -2.65
N THR A 111 11.68 1.69 -2.34
CA THR A 111 12.26 2.92 -2.89
C THR A 111 13.68 3.15 -2.37
N ASN A 112 13.94 2.79 -1.12
CA ASN A 112 15.27 2.94 -0.52
C ASN A 112 16.28 1.86 -0.96
N ILE A 113 15.90 0.85 -1.76
CA ILE A 113 16.88 -0.07 -2.38
C ILE A 113 17.93 0.70 -3.18
N VAL A 114 17.51 1.77 -3.82
CA VAL A 114 18.38 2.60 -4.68
C VAL A 114 18.79 3.93 -4.03
N ALA A 115 18.51 4.12 -2.75
CA ALA A 115 18.84 5.36 -2.04
C ALA A 115 20.36 5.57 -1.96
N GLY A 116 20.83 6.73 -2.42
CA GLY A 116 22.26 7.06 -2.43
C GLY A 116 23.07 6.40 -3.56
N GLU A 117 22.43 5.62 -4.43
CA GLU A 117 23.07 4.94 -5.54
C GLU A 117 23.05 5.79 -6.82
N ILE A 118 24.08 5.63 -7.65
CA ILE A 118 24.13 6.15 -9.03
C ILE A 118 23.83 4.96 -9.95
N ILE A 119 22.64 4.95 -10.53
CA ILE A 119 22.17 3.85 -11.38
C ILE A 119 22.55 4.13 -12.84
N ASP A 120 23.17 3.14 -13.50
CA ASP A 120 23.42 3.22 -14.95
C ASP A 120 22.06 3.23 -15.68
N ALA A 121 21.91 4.16 -16.63
CA ALA A 121 20.70 4.28 -17.46
C ALA A 121 20.32 2.97 -18.18
N LYS A 122 21.29 2.10 -18.46
CA LYS A 122 21.06 0.78 -19.06
C LYS A 122 20.33 -0.21 -18.14
N GLN A 123 20.32 0.06 -16.84
CA GLN A 123 19.62 -0.78 -15.87
C GLN A 123 18.15 -0.35 -15.69
N LEU A 124 17.79 0.82 -16.19
CA LEU A 124 16.43 1.34 -16.10
C LEU A 124 15.52 0.82 -17.22
N PRO A 125 14.23 0.61 -16.97
CA PRO A 125 13.55 0.78 -15.68
C PRO A 125 13.84 -0.35 -14.69
N LEU A 126 13.95 -0.04 -13.39
CA LEU A 126 13.87 -1.04 -12.34
C LEU A 126 12.41 -1.15 -11.88
N LYS A 127 11.91 -2.36 -11.74
CA LYS A 127 10.54 -2.64 -11.32
C LYS A 127 10.57 -3.62 -10.15
N PHE A 128 10.18 -3.18 -8.98
CA PHE A 128 10.14 -4.00 -7.77
C PHE A 128 8.72 -4.28 -7.32
N VAL A 129 8.48 -5.47 -6.78
CA VAL A 129 7.23 -5.83 -6.14
C VAL A 129 7.50 -6.54 -4.82
N ALA A 130 6.71 -6.22 -3.78
CA ALA A 130 6.79 -6.90 -2.49
C ALA A 130 5.40 -7.12 -1.91
N HIS A 131 5.19 -8.24 -1.23
CA HIS A 131 4.07 -8.49 -0.35
C HIS A 131 4.55 -8.33 1.09
N THR A 132 3.99 -7.38 1.81
CA THR A 132 4.35 -7.14 3.21
C THR A 132 3.15 -6.83 4.08
N PRO A 133 3.19 -7.14 5.39
CA PRO A 133 2.35 -6.46 6.36
C PRO A 133 2.71 -4.96 6.36
N CYS A 134 1.71 -4.13 6.57
CA CYS A 134 1.82 -2.68 6.70
C CYS A 134 1.15 -2.24 8.00
N PHE A 135 1.71 -1.22 8.64
CA PHE A 135 1.29 -0.81 9.97
C PHE A 135 1.02 0.70 10.01
N ARG A 136 -0.20 1.09 10.41
CA ARG A 136 -0.61 2.50 10.51
C ARG A 136 -1.35 2.74 11.82
N SER A 137 -0.96 3.78 12.57
CA SER A 137 -1.65 4.12 13.81
C SER A 137 -3.02 4.77 13.58
N GLU A 138 -3.30 5.22 12.34
CA GLU A 138 -4.59 5.79 11.94
C GLU A 138 -5.01 6.97 12.85
N ALA A 139 -4.05 7.80 13.26
CA ALA A 139 -4.26 8.88 14.22
C ALA A 139 -5.36 9.88 13.78
N GLY A 140 -5.44 10.18 12.49
CA GLY A 140 -6.45 11.08 11.91
C GLY A 140 -7.83 10.45 11.62
N ALA A 141 -8.01 9.15 11.92
CA ALA A 141 -9.21 8.39 11.51
C ALA A 141 -10.20 8.10 12.66
N SER A 142 -10.19 8.91 13.71
CA SER A 142 -11.08 8.72 14.87
C SER A 142 -12.56 8.63 14.44
N GLY A 143 -13.21 7.53 14.85
CA GLY A 143 -14.64 7.30 14.59
C GLY A 143 -15.02 6.86 13.18
N ARG A 144 -14.07 6.81 12.21
CA ARG A 144 -14.34 6.38 10.84
C ARG A 144 -14.01 4.89 10.64
N ASP A 145 -14.90 4.17 9.93
CA ASP A 145 -14.73 2.76 9.55
C ASP A 145 -14.19 1.88 10.71
N THR A 146 -14.79 2.02 11.90
CA THR A 146 -14.35 1.33 13.13
C THR A 146 -14.73 -0.14 13.16
N ARG A 147 -15.70 -0.55 12.33
CA ARG A 147 -16.16 -1.93 12.21
C ARG A 147 -15.61 -2.57 10.94
N GLY A 148 -15.09 -3.79 11.08
CA GLY A 148 -14.63 -4.60 9.95
C GLY A 148 -13.19 -4.34 9.56
N MET A 149 -12.86 -4.66 8.29
CA MET A 149 -11.51 -4.70 7.76
C MET A 149 -11.14 -3.51 6.87
N ILE A 150 -12.01 -2.50 6.72
CA ILE A 150 -11.76 -1.39 5.78
C ILE A 150 -10.62 -0.50 6.26
N ARG A 151 -10.47 -0.33 7.58
CA ARG A 151 -9.42 0.48 8.19
C ARG A 151 -8.83 -0.24 9.39
N GLN A 152 -7.57 -0.66 9.24
CA GLN A 152 -6.87 -1.50 10.21
C GLN A 152 -5.51 -0.92 10.56
N HIS A 153 -5.02 -1.20 11.78
CA HIS A 153 -3.66 -0.90 12.21
C HIS A 153 -2.62 -1.80 11.54
N GLN A 154 -3.03 -3.02 11.19
CA GLN A 154 -2.21 -3.98 10.46
C GLN A 154 -3.01 -4.55 9.29
N PHE A 155 -2.44 -4.49 8.10
CA PHE A 155 -3.00 -5.08 6.88
C PHE A 155 -1.87 -5.51 5.95
N ASP A 156 -2.17 -6.37 4.98
CA ASP A 156 -1.19 -6.77 3.97
C ASP A 156 -1.39 -5.98 2.68
N LYS A 157 -0.27 -5.69 2.02
CA LYS A 157 -0.26 -4.99 0.73
C LYS A 157 0.76 -5.61 -0.22
N VAL A 158 0.38 -5.77 -1.47
CA VAL A 158 1.31 -6.02 -2.57
C VAL A 158 1.65 -4.66 -3.19
N GLU A 159 2.89 -4.25 -3.04
CA GLU A 159 3.41 -2.95 -3.44
C GLU A 159 4.24 -3.06 -4.70
N MET A 160 4.03 -2.15 -5.64
CA MET A 160 4.81 -2.02 -6.87
C MET A 160 5.57 -0.70 -6.89
N VAL A 161 6.85 -0.71 -7.22
CA VAL A 161 7.67 0.50 -7.37
C VAL A 161 8.43 0.45 -8.69
N HIS A 162 8.35 1.54 -9.47
CA HIS A 162 9.16 1.76 -10.65
C HIS A 162 10.22 2.83 -10.38
N VAL A 163 11.46 2.54 -10.75
CA VAL A 163 12.53 3.55 -10.87
C VAL A 163 12.85 3.71 -12.35
N VAL A 164 12.64 4.91 -12.88
CA VAL A 164 12.69 5.18 -14.31
C VAL A 164 13.60 6.37 -14.63
N GLU A 165 13.96 6.53 -15.89
CA GLU A 165 14.68 7.70 -16.37
C GLU A 165 13.88 8.99 -16.11
N PRO A 166 14.56 10.12 -15.83
CA PRO A 166 13.93 11.43 -15.79
C PRO A 166 13.11 11.70 -17.05
N GLY A 167 11.88 12.17 -16.89
CA GLY A 167 10.95 12.44 -18.00
C GLY A 167 10.08 11.25 -18.42
N LYS A 168 10.37 10.04 -17.97
CA LYS A 168 9.57 8.81 -18.22
C LYS A 168 8.52 8.51 -17.14
N SER A 169 8.52 9.25 -16.06
CA SER A 169 7.73 8.92 -14.87
C SER A 169 6.21 8.97 -15.09
N PHE A 170 5.71 9.83 -15.97
CA PHE A 170 4.29 9.87 -16.29
C PHE A 170 3.84 8.67 -17.13
N GLU A 171 4.66 8.24 -18.10
CA GLU A 171 4.40 7.02 -18.86
C GLU A 171 4.44 5.79 -17.95
N ALA A 172 5.41 5.74 -17.04
CA ALA A 172 5.52 4.67 -16.04
C ALA A 172 4.33 4.64 -15.08
N LEU A 173 3.75 5.79 -14.72
CA LEU A 173 2.53 5.85 -13.92
C LEU A 173 1.34 5.20 -14.65
N GLU A 174 1.15 5.50 -15.93
CA GLU A 174 0.08 4.89 -16.73
C GLU A 174 0.27 3.36 -16.83
N GLU A 175 1.51 2.90 -17.06
CA GLU A 175 1.83 1.47 -17.09
C GLU A 175 1.54 0.80 -15.74
N LEU A 176 2.04 1.37 -14.64
CA LEU A 176 1.85 0.85 -13.28
C LEU A 176 0.37 0.80 -12.91
N THR A 177 -0.39 1.84 -13.27
CA THR A 177 -1.85 1.87 -13.09
C THR A 177 -2.54 0.73 -13.84
N GLY A 178 -2.15 0.50 -15.11
CA GLY A 178 -2.64 -0.63 -15.89
C GLY A 178 -2.34 -2.00 -15.28
N HIS A 179 -1.17 -2.15 -14.63
CA HIS A 179 -0.82 -3.38 -13.90
C HIS A 179 -1.72 -3.58 -12.66
N ALA A 180 -2.03 -2.51 -11.93
CA ALA A 180 -2.96 -2.57 -10.80
C ALA A 180 -4.39 -2.88 -11.27
N GLU A 181 -4.86 -2.25 -12.35
CA GLU A 181 -6.18 -2.54 -12.96
C GLU A 181 -6.30 -4.01 -13.37
N LYS A 182 -5.21 -4.60 -13.91
CA LYS A 182 -5.19 -6.00 -14.36
C LYS A 182 -5.56 -6.98 -13.26
N VAL A 183 -5.15 -6.72 -12.03
CA VAL A 183 -5.55 -7.51 -10.85
C VAL A 183 -7.07 -7.52 -10.69
N LEU A 184 -7.69 -6.33 -10.72
CA LEU A 184 -9.14 -6.18 -10.53
C LEU A 184 -9.93 -6.78 -11.70
N GLN A 185 -9.41 -6.65 -12.94
CA GLN A 185 -10.00 -7.27 -14.13
C GLN A 185 -10.01 -8.78 -14.04
N LEU A 186 -8.89 -9.41 -13.65
CA LEU A 186 -8.79 -10.86 -13.50
C LEU A 186 -9.62 -11.41 -12.34
N LEU A 187 -9.86 -10.60 -11.32
CA LEU A 187 -10.77 -10.92 -10.22
C LEU A 187 -12.24 -10.59 -10.53
N GLU A 188 -12.52 -10.04 -11.72
CA GLU A 188 -13.86 -9.64 -12.19
C GLU A 188 -14.58 -8.69 -11.22
N LEU A 189 -13.80 -7.84 -10.53
CA LEU A 189 -14.34 -6.86 -9.59
C LEU A 189 -14.75 -5.58 -10.33
N PRO A 190 -15.95 -5.05 -10.10
CA PRO A 190 -16.35 -3.75 -10.63
C PRO A 190 -15.51 -2.65 -9.96
N TYR A 191 -14.79 -1.89 -10.76
CA TYR A 191 -13.91 -0.82 -10.27
C TYR A 191 -14.01 0.44 -11.12
N ARG A 192 -13.40 1.51 -10.65
CA ARG A 192 -13.15 2.73 -11.42
C ARG A 192 -11.77 3.28 -11.08
N VAL A 193 -11.21 4.04 -12.00
CA VAL A 193 -9.98 4.82 -11.78
C VAL A 193 -10.36 6.27 -11.58
N LEU A 194 -9.85 6.89 -10.52
CA LEU A 194 -10.10 8.26 -10.13
C LEU A 194 -8.79 9.05 -10.15
N ALA A 195 -8.70 10.08 -10.99
CA ALA A 195 -7.59 11.03 -10.90
C ALA A 195 -7.83 11.95 -9.71
N LEU A 196 -6.90 11.98 -8.76
CA LEU A 196 -7.04 12.80 -7.56
C LEU A 196 -6.81 14.28 -7.87
N CYS A 197 -7.60 15.14 -7.22
CA CYS A 197 -7.33 16.56 -7.19
C CYS A 197 -6.16 16.89 -6.24
N THR A 198 -5.58 18.06 -6.39
CA THR A 198 -4.39 18.46 -5.62
C THR A 198 -4.60 18.51 -4.10
N GLY A 199 -5.84 18.64 -3.64
CA GLY A 199 -6.17 18.63 -2.22
C GLY A 199 -6.16 17.24 -1.58
N ASP A 200 -6.29 16.17 -2.40
CA ASP A 200 -6.36 14.79 -1.94
C ASP A 200 -5.08 13.99 -2.24
N MET A 201 -4.17 14.55 -3.06
CA MET A 201 -2.90 13.90 -3.36
C MET A 201 -1.98 13.87 -2.15
N GLY A 202 -1.20 12.78 -2.02
CA GLY A 202 -0.13 12.66 -1.05
C GLY A 202 0.92 13.78 -1.20
N PHE A 203 1.57 14.16 -0.10
CA PHE A 203 2.54 15.26 -0.04
C PHE A 203 3.67 15.17 -1.08
N SER A 204 4.12 13.95 -1.38
CA SER A 204 5.22 13.70 -2.32
C SER A 204 4.76 13.48 -3.76
N ALA A 205 3.45 13.46 -4.01
CA ALA A 205 2.91 13.12 -5.33
C ALA A 205 2.76 14.34 -6.24
N THR A 206 3.00 14.14 -7.55
CA THR A 206 2.71 15.12 -8.61
C THR A 206 1.47 14.75 -9.42
N LYS A 207 1.13 13.47 -9.47
CA LYS A 207 -0.09 12.93 -10.07
C LYS A 207 -0.41 11.62 -9.38
N THR A 208 -1.67 11.40 -9.08
CA THR A 208 -2.15 10.19 -8.43
C THR A 208 -3.44 9.69 -9.09
N TYR A 209 -3.51 8.38 -9.27
CA TYR A 209 -4.72 7.65 -9.60
C TYR A 209 -5.07 6.71 -8.45
N ASP A 210 -6.31 6.81 -7.96
CA ASP A 210 -6.87 5.81 -7.06
C ASP A 210 -7.72 4.81 -7.86
N LEU A 211 -7.56 3.54 -7.53
CA LEU A 211 -8.45 2.49 -7.99
C LEU A 211 -9.44 2.19 -6.88
N GLU A 212 -10.71 2.37 -7.19
CA GLU A 212 -11.80 2.14 -6.25
C GLU A 212 -12.66 0.97 -6.71
N VAL A 213 -12.96 0.05 -5.79
CA VAL A 213 -13.87 -1.08 -6.05
C VAL A 213 -15.26 -0.80 -5.52
N TRP A 214 -16.26 -1.32 -6.22
CA TRP A 214 -17.64 -1.25 -5.77
C TRP A 214 -17.86 -2.14 -4.56
N VAL A 215 -18.36 -1.56 -3.46
CA VAL A 215 -18.75 -2.28 -2.25
C VAL A 215 -20.27 -2.32 -2.16
N PRO A 216 -20.92 -3.43 -2.55
CA PRO A 216 -22.38 -3.53 -2.67
C PRO A 216 -23.11 -3.21 -1.37
N SER A 217 -22.59 -3.68 -0.22
CA SER A 217 -23.19 -3.46 1.11
C SER A 217 -23.17 -2.00 1.56
N GLN A 218 -22.35 -1.15 0.94
CA GLN A 218 -22.25 0.27 1.25
C GLN A 218 -22.83 1.17 0.14
N ASP A 219 -23.24 0.57 -0.98
CA ASP A 219 -23.70 1.26 -2.19
C ASP A 219 -22.74 2.35 -2.65
N LYS A 220 -21.43 2.08 -2.60
CA LYS A 220 -20.39 3.02 -3.01
C LYS A 220 -19.08 2.37 -3.42
N TYR A 221 -18.27 3.14 -4.12
CA TYR A 221 -16.88 2.79 -4.41
C TYR A 221 -15.99 3.10 -3.21
N ARG A 222 -15.00 2.23 -2.99
CA ARG A 222 -13.96 2.39 -1.97
C ARG A 222 -12.59 2.19 -2.58
N GLU A 223 -11.65 3.04 -2.20
CA GLU A 223 -10.25 2.92 -2.58
C GLU A 223 -9.68 1.59 -2.12
N ILE A 224 -8.96 0.91 -3.03
CA ILE A 224 -8.24 -0.32 -2.76
C ILE A 224 -6.77 -0.24 -3.18
N SER A 225 -6.44 0.68 -4.06
CA SER A 225 -5.08 0.90 -4.54
C SER A 225 -4.89 2.35 -4.93
N SER A 226 -3.68 2.87 -4.75
CA SER A 226 -3.30 4.22 -5.17
C SER A 226 -1.97 4.17 -5.91
N CYS A 227 -1.92 4.78 -7.09
CA CYS A 227 -0.76 4.80 -7.98
C CYS A 227 -0.30 6.24 -8.15
N SER A 228 0.93 6.54 -7.74
CA SER A 228 1.45 7.91 -7.73
C SER A 228 2.73 8.06 -8.51
N ASN A 229 2.85 9.18 -9.21
CA ASN A 229 4.11 9.71 -9.69
C ASN A 229 4.68 10.63 -8.62
N LEU A 230 5.83 10.25 -8.04
CA LEU A 230 6.43 10.97 -6.93
C LEU A 230 7.31 12.12 -7.41
N SER A 231 7.21 13.25 -6.72
CA SER A 231 7.99 14.45 -7.02
C SER A 231 9.41 14.34 -6.47
N LEU A 232 10.42 14.54 -7.32
CA LEU A 232 11.81 14.56 -6.91
C LEU A 232 12.17 15.72 -5.95
N ILE A 233 11.41 16.81 -5.99
CA ILE A 233 11.66 17.97 -5.12
C ILE A 233 11.08 17.80 -3.70
N HIS A 234 10.20 16.82 -3.49
CA HIS A 234 9.60 16.56 -2.19
C HIS A 234 10.20 15.34 -1.47
N ILE A 235 10.84 14.43 -2.19
CA ILE A 235 11.41 13.19 -1.65
C ILE A 235 12.92 13.20 -1.52
N SER A 236 13.64 14.06 -2.25
CA SER A 236 15.08 14.22 -2.11
C SER A 236 15.41 15.61 -1.62
N GLU A 237 16.25 15.72 -0.58
CA GLU A 237 16.95 16.97 -0.38
C GLU A 237 17.67 17.37 -1.69
N PRO A 238 17.62 18.67 -2.08
CA PRO A 238 18.35 19.10 -3.25
C PRO A 238 19.83 18.79 -3.01
N THR A 239 20.32 17.75 -3.66
CA THR A 239 21.75 17.46 -3.71
C THR A 239 22.40 18.75 -4.22
N ARG A 240 23.07 19.48 -3.34
CA ARG A 240 23.94 20.57 -3.75
C ARG A 240 24.90 19.96 -4.77
N ARG A 241 24.68 20.24 -6.04
CA ARG A 241 25.75 20.11 -7.02
C ARG A 241 26.89 20.96 -6.49
N ARG A 242 27.88 20.34 -5.89
CA ARG A 242 29.17 20.98 -5.74
C ARG A 242 29.66 21.17 -7.17
N GLY A 243 29.55 22.41 -7.61
CA GLY A 243 30.19 22.79 -8.86
C GLY A 243 31.67 22.43 -8.77
N ILE A 244 32.14 21.76 -9.77
CA ILE A 244 33.54 21.63 -10.10
C ILE A 244 34.01 22.99 -10.62
#